data_57be8955001a57a872e5cef5cd7195b5
#
_entry.id   57be8955001a57a872e5cef5cd7195b5
#
_cell.length_a   1.000
_cell.length_b   1.000
_cell.length_c   1.000
_cell.angle_alpha   90.00
_cell.angle_beta   90.00
_cell.angle_gamma   90.00
#
_symmetry.space_group_name_H-M   'P 1'
#
loop_
_entity.id
_entity.type
_entity.pdbx_description
1 polymer ?
#
loop_
_entity_poly.entity_id
_entity_poly.type
_entity_poly.pdbx_seq_one_letter_code
_entity_poly.pdbx_strand_id
1 'polypeptide(L)'
;MSANDHGGGYTLAEADSAEHDGFDIGLAEPGPVALESGRSFDQARAEAAVRELLLAVGEDPDRPGLRETPARVARAYRETFAGLYVEPDSVLNTTFDEGHQELVLVRDIPMYSTCEHHLVSFHGVAHVGYIPGPHGRVTGLSKLARLVDLYAKRPQVQERLTSQIADAVMRKLDPRGTIVVIEAEHLCMAMRGIRKPGASTTTSAVRGLLQSNAASRAEALDLILRK
;
A
#
# COMPACT_ATOMS: atom_id res chain seq x y z
N MET A 1 -25.92 35.54 47.03
CA MET A 1 -25.85 36.24 45.76
C MET A 1 -25.01 35.40 44.84
N SER A 2 -25.69 34.65 44.23
CA SER A 2 -25.93 34.22 42.85
C SER A 2 -24.75 33.49 42.20
N ALA A 3 -24.85 32.19 42.21
CA ALA A 3 -24.08 31.27 41.38
C ALA A 3 -24.55 31.35 39.94
N ASN A 4 -23.63 31.37 38.99
CA ASN A 4 -23.95 31.04 37.59
C ASN A 4 -23.17 29.76 37.18
N ASP A 5 -23.98 28.74 37.10
CA ASP A 5 -23.71 27.46 36.49
C ASP A 5 -23.73 27.60 34.96
N HIS A 6 -22.67 27.26 34.28
CA HIS A 6 -22.67 27.06 32.83
C HIS A 6 -22.17 25.67 32.51
N GLY A 7 -23.05 24.72 32.68
CA GLY A 7 -22.94 23.39 32.11
C GLY A 7 -23.11 23.45 30.59
N GLY A 8 -22.02 23.42 29.84
CA GLY A 8 -21.99 23.19 28.39
C GLY A 8 -21.95 21.70 28.12
N GLY A 9 -23.12 21.06 27.96
CA GLY A 9 -23.21 19.70 27.46
C GLY A 9 -22.76 19.61 26.00
N TYR A 10 -21.68 18.92 25.73
CA TYR A 10 -21.33 18.50 24.38
C TYR A 10 -22.17 17.27 24.02
N THR A 11 -23.24 17.49 23.27
CA THR A 11 -23.97 16.41 22.58
C THR A 11 -23.11 15.94 21.41
N LEU A 12 -22.57 14.71 21.52
CA LEU A 12 -22.03 13.97 20.40
C LEU A 12 -23.21 13.41 19.58
N ALA A 13 -23.77 14.23 18.72
CA ALA A 13 -24.71 13.81 17.70
C ALA A 13 -24.27 14.41 16.36
N GLU A 14 -24.27 13.55 15.35
CA GLU A 14 -24.15 13.89 13.93
C GLU A 14 -22.77 14.28 13.41
N ALA A 15 -21.89 13.27 13.28
CA ALA A 15 -20.79 13.26 12.32
C ALA A 15 -20.65 11.87 11.69
N ASP A 16 -21.71 11.38 11.07
CA ASP A 16 -21.66 10.10 10.31
C ASP A 16 -22.31 10.27 8.93
N SER A 17 -21.96 11.33 8.22
CA SER A 17 -22.24 11.48 6.79
C SER A 17 -21.18 12.33 6.11
N ALA A 18 -19.89 12.07 6.38
CA ALA A 18 -18.86 12.42 5.42
C ALA A 18 -18.88 11.30 4.37
N GLU A 19 -19.54 11.56 3.25
CA GLU A 19 -19.33 10.83 2.02
C GLU A 19 -17.82 10.74 1.82
N HIS A 20 -17.29 9.53 1.94
CA HIS A 20 -15.95 9.22 1.51
C HIS A 20 -15.94 9.45 0.00
N ASP A 21 -15.44 10.60 -0.44
CA ASP A 21 -14.76 10.73 -1.70
C ASP A 21 -13.52 9.84 -1.62
N GLY A 22 -13.77 8.56 -1.52
CA GLY A 22 -12.76 7.52 -1.60
C GLY A 22 -12.16 7.66 -2.98
N PHE A 23 -10.89 7.97 -3.02
CA PHE A 23 -10.06 7.80 -4.20
C PHE A 23 -10.21 6.33 -4.62
N ASP A 24 -11.23 6.07 -5.43
CA ASP A 24 -11.54 4.76 -5.99
C ASP A 24 -10.41 4.43 -6.97
N ILE A 25 -9.43 3.68 -6.49
CA ILE A 25 -8.35 3.14 -7.32
C ILE A 25 -8.87 2.11 -8.34
N GLY A 26 -10.22 2.01 -8.49
CA GLY A 26 -10.86 1.13 -9.48
C GLY A 26 -10.48 -0.35 -9.31
N LEU A 27 -10.03 -0.73 -8.11
CA LEU A 27 -10.17 -2.10 -7.65
C LEU A 27 -11.64 -2.21 -7.25
N ALA A 28 -12.49 -2.73 -8.14
CA ALA A 28 -13.85 -3.13 -7.79
C ALA A 28 -13.80 -3.79 -6.41
N GLU A 29 -14.77 -3.46 -5.53
CA GLU A 29 -14.96 -4.23 -4.30
C GLU A 29 -14.66 -5.68 -4.66
N PRO A 30 -13.66 -6.35 -4.08
CA PRO A 30 -13.43 -7.74 -4.41
C PRO A 30 -14.69 -8.49 -3.99
N GLY A 31 -15.58 -8.71 -4.97
CA GLY A 31 -16.52 -9.80 -4.87
C GLY A 31 -15.71 -11.03 -4.47
N PRO A 32 -16.31 -12.11 -3.97
CA PRO A 32 -15.58 -13.29 -3.56
C PRO A 32 -14.82 -13.87 -4.76
N VAL A 33 -13.67 -13.28 -5.09
CA VAL A 33 -12.71 -13.86 -6.01
C VAL A 33 -12.02 -14.95 -5.21
N ALA A 34 -12.54 -16.14 -5.33
CA ALA A 34 -11.80 -17.33 -4.92
C ALA A 34 -10.56 -17.36 -5.83
N LEU A 35 -9.40 -17.00 -5.28
CA LEU A 35 -8.14 -17.34 -5.91
C LEU A 35 -8.09 -18.87 -6.06
N GLU A 36 -7.41 -19.36 -7.09
CA GLU A 36 -7.08 -20.80 -7.22
C GLU A 36 -6.43 -21.38 -5.94
N SER A 37 -5.94 -20.53 -5.04
CA SER A 37 -5.39 -20.88 -3.73
C SER A 37 -6.43 -21.14 -2.64
N GLY A 38 -7.72 -20.97 -2.88
CA GLY A 38 -8.79 -21.15 -1.88
C GLY A 38 -8.76 -20.17 -0.68
N ARG A 39 -7.98 -19.10 -0.75
CA ARG A 39 -7.87 -18.10 0.31
C ARG A 39 -8.97 -17.06 0.18
N SER A 40 -9.72 -16.86 1.26
CA SER A 40 -10.71 -15.79 1.40
C SER A 40 -10.53 -15.11 2.75
N PHE A 41 -10.95 -13.86 2.86
CA PHE A 41 -10.97 -13.16 4.15
C PHE A 41 -12.14 -13.68 4.97
N ASP A 42 -11.85 -14.17 6.17
CA ASP A 42 -12.86 -14.63 7.14
C ASP A 42 -13.16 -13.50 8.12
N GLN A 43 -14.23 -12.76 7.82
CA GLN A 43 -14.67 -11.61 8.59
C GLN A 43 -14.98 -11.99 10.05
N ALA A 44 -15.75 -13.05 10.27
CA ALA A 44 -16.19 -13.45 11.60
C ALA A 44 -14.99 -13.90 12.46
N ARG A 45 -14.04 -14.62 11.87
CA ARG A 45 -12.84 -15.05 12.58
C ARG A 45 -11.92 -13.86 12.89
N ALA A 46 -11.84 -12.87 12.00
CA ALA A 46 -11.07 -11.65 12.25
C ALA A 46 -11.67 -10.83 13.39
N GLU A 47 -13.01 -10.67 13.42
CA GLU A 47 -13.73 -10.00 14.52
C GLU A 47 -13.50 -10.68 15.86
N ALA A 48 -13.61 -12.00 15.91
CA ALA A 48 -13.34 -12.78 17.12
C ALA A 48 -11.91 -12.57 17.63
N ALA A 49 -10.92 -12.60 16.72
CA ALA A 49 -9.52 -12.37 17.09
C ALA A 49 -9.25 -10.97 17.66
N VAL A 50 -9.89 -9.94 17.11
CA VAL A 50 -9.79 -8.56 17.63
C VAL A 50 -10.44 -8.46 19.02
N ARG A 51 -11.59 -9.11 19.24
CA ARG A 51 -12.22 -9.15 20.54
C ARG A 51 -11.30 -9.79 21.59
N GLU A 52 -10.71 -10.93 21.25
CA GLU A 52 -9.75 -11.62 22.14
C GLU A 52 -8.52 -10.75 22.43
N LEU A 53 -8.03 -10.00 21.43
CA LEU A 53 -6.92 -9.07 21.65
C LEU A 53 -7.28 -7.98 22.66
N LEU A 54 -8.49 -7.41 22.58
CA LEU A 54 -8.98 -6.41 23.54
C LEU A 54 -9.03 -6.97 24.96
N LEU A 55 -9.53 -8.18 25.12
CA LEU A 55 -9.54 -8.88 26.42
C LEU A 55 -8.12 -9.14 26.94
N ALA A 56 -7.22 -9.59 26.05
CA ALA A 56 -5.85 -9.92 26.41
C ALA A 56 -5.02 -8.71 26.90
N VAL A 57 -5.33 -7.50 26.39
CA VAL A 57 -4.69 -6.25 26.87
C VAL A 57 -5.38 -5.67 28.11
N GLY A 58 -6.43 -6.32 28.63
CA GLY A 58 -7.15 -5.90 29.84
C GLY A 58 -8.26 -4.87 29.60
N GLU A 59 -8.72 -4.73 28.37
CA GLU A 59 -9.81 -3.80 28.01
C GLU A 59 -11.17 -4.54 28.01
N ASP A 60 -12.26 -3.80 28.26
CA ASP A 60 -13.63 -4.31 28.17
C ASP A 60 -14.19 -4.10 26.75
N PRO A 61 -14.28 -5.14 25.90
CA PRO A 61 -14.80 -5.02 24.56
C PRO A 61 -16.29 -4.69 24.48
N ASP A 62 -17.04 -4.85 25.60
CA ASP A 62 -18.48 -4.62 25.63
C ASP A 62 -18.86 -3.19 26.03
N ARG A 63 -17.90 -2.36 26.47
CA ARG A 63 -18.16 -0.95 26.72
C ARG A 63 -18.56 -0.21 25.46
N PRO A 64 -19.40 0.86 25.54
CA PRO A 64 -20.00 1.51 24.37
C PRO A 64 -19.01 1.91 23.28
N GLY A 65 -17.80 2.38 23.64
CA GLY A 65 -16.80 2.83 22.68
C GLY A 65 -16.06 1.70 21.94
N LEU A 66 -16.13 0.44 22.42
CA LEU A 66 -15.41 -0.69 21.84
C LEU A 66 -16.31 -1.77 21.23
N ARG A 67 -17.62 -1.74 21.48
CA ARG A 67 -18.55 -2.77 21.02
C ARG A 67 -18.46 -3.04 19.52
N GLU A 68 -18.33 -1.98 18.72
CA GLU A 68 -18.22 -2.07 17.26
C GLU A 68 -16.76 -2.18 16.75
N THR A 69 -15.78 -2.10 17.64
CA THR A 69 -14.36 -2.08 17.26
C THR A 69 -13.93 -3.37 16.57
N PRO A 70 -14.32 -4.58 17.02
CA PRO A 70 -13.95 -5.81 16.31
C PRO A 70 -14.38 -5.82 14.85
N ALA A 71 -15.64 -5.43 14.58
CA ALA A 71 -16.15 -5.37 13.22
C ALA A 71 -15.47 -4.28 12.37
N ARG A 72 -15.22 -3.11 12.95
CA ARG A 72 -14.51 -2.02 12.25
C ARG A 72 -13.08 -2.41 11.89
N VAL A 73 -12.35 -3.00 12.82
CA VAL A 73 -10.96 -3.44 12.57
C VAL A 73 -10.92 -4.56 11.53
N ALA A 74 -11.84 -5.51 11.58
CA ALA A 74 -11.91 -6.59 10.60
C ALA A 74 -12.18 -6.05 9.18
N ARG A 75 -13.10 -5.07 9.01
CA ARG A 75 -13.32 -4.40 7.73
C ARG A 75 -12.08 -3.65 7.25
N ALA A 76 -11.42 -2.89 8.13
CA ALA A 76 -10.20 -2.18 7.81
C ALA A 76 -9.07 -3.14 7.36
N TYR A 77 -8.93 -4.28 8.01
CA TYR A 77 -7.94 -5.28 7.61
C TYR A 77 -8.28 -5.99 6.30
N ARG A 78 -9.57 -6.20 6.01
CA ARG A 78 -9.98 -6.71 4.70
C ARG A 78 -9.53 -5.79 3.57
N GLU A 79 -9.65 -4.47 3.76
CA GLU A 79 -9.15 -3.46 2.82
C GLU A 79 -7.62 -3.42 2.78
N THR A 80 -6.98 -3.35 3.94
CA THR A 80 -5.51 -3.26 4.09
C THR A 80 -4.80 -4.47 3.48
N PHE A 81 -5.40 -5.65 3.49
CA PHE A 81 -4.84 -6.88 2.96
C PHE A 81 -5.49 -7.36 1.65
N ALA A 82 -6.23 -6.48 0.98
CA ALA A 82 -6.94 -6.82 -0.26
C ALA A 82 -6.00 -7.37 -1.36
N GLY A 83 -4.74 -6.95 -1.39
CA GLY A 83 -3.73 -7.44 -2.33
C GLY A 83 -3.38 -8.92 -2.18
N LEU A 84 -3.75 -9.58 -1.05
CA LEU A 84 -3.61 -11.04 -0.89
C LEU A 84 -4.58 -11.83 -1.77
N TYR A 85 -5.65 -11.19 -2.21
CA TYR A 85 -6.78 -11.82 -2.93
C TYR A 85 -6.84 -11.39 -4.39
N VAL A 86 -5.85 -10.67 -4.89
CA VAL A 86 -5.77 -10.22 -6.29
C VAL A 86 -4.53 -10.81 -6.95
N GLU A 87 -4.73 -11.38 -8.14
CA GLU A 87 -3.62 -11.90 -8.96
C GLU A 87 -2.81 -10.73 -9.55
N PRO A 88 -1.51 -10.61 -9.25
CA PRO A 88 -0.70 -9.47 -9.72
C PRO A 88 -0.69 -9.31 -11.23
N ASP A 89 -0.75 -10.42 -11.95
CA ASP A 89 -0.69 -10.44 -13.40
C ASP A 89 -1.94 -9.83 -14.08
N SER A 90 -3.03 -9.65 -13.31
CA SER A 90 -4.25 -9.00 -13.81
C SER A 90 -4.15 -7.48 -13.92
N VAL A 91 -3.17 -6.86 -13.24
CA VAL A 91 -3.05 -5.39 -13.16
C VAL A 91 -2.39 -4.80 -14.41
N LEU A 92 -1.30 -5.40 -14.90
CA LEU A 92 -0.55 -4.92 -16.06
C LEU A 92 -1.05 -5.57 -17.35
N ASN A 93 -2.33 -5.42 -17.66
CA ASN A 93 -2.99 -6.10 -18.79
C ASN A 93 -3.25 -5.20 -20.00
N THR A 94 -2.90 -3.92 -19.93
CA THR A 94 -3.15 -2.96 -21.01
C THR A 94 -1.84 -2.34 -21.45
N THR A 95 -1.52 -2.48 -22.73
CA THR A 95 -0.34 -1.87 -23.34
C THR A 95 -0.74 -1.16 -24.65
N PHE A 96 0.06 -0.17 -25.05
CA PHE A 96 -0.12 0.64 -26.25
C PHE A 96 1.16 0.59 -27.07
N ASP A 97 1.04 0.55 -28.41
CA ASP A 97 2.17 0.55 -29.33
C ASP A 97 2.49 2.02 -29.74
N GLU A 98 3.36 2.66 -28.96
CA GLU A 98 3.73 4.06 -29.15
C GLU A 98 5.12 4.24 -29.80
N GLY A 99 5.83 3.16 -30.01
CA GLY A 99 7.20 3.19 -30.53
C GLY A 99 8.21 3.87 -29.58
N HIS A 100 7.86 4.03 -28.30
CA HIS A 100 8.69 4.72 -27.31
C HIS A 100 9.88 3.86 -26.88
N GLN A 101 11.09 4.45 -26.86
CA GLN A 101 12.33 3.73 -26.58
C GLN A 101 13.05 4.20 -25.32
N GLU A 102 12.62 5.32 -24.74
CA GLU A 102 13.26 5.95 -23.60
C GLU A 102 12.60 5.54 -22.28
N LEU A 103 13.19 6.00 -21.18
CA LEU A 103 12.68 5.73 -19.83
C LEU A 103 11.27 6.33 -19.65
N VAL A 104 10.33 5.49 -19.25
CA VAL A 104 9.02 5.90 -18.69
C VAL A 104 9.12 5.82 -17.18
N LEU A 105 8.83 6.91 -16.47
CA LEU A 105 8.95 6.99 -15.02
C LEU A 105 7.71 7.63 -14.39
N VAL A 106 7.08 6.92 -13.45
CA VAL A 106 6.04 7.45 -12.56
C VAL A 106 6.65 7.63 -11.18
N ARG A 107 6.63 8.87 -10.68
CA ARG A 107 7.21 9.23 -9.39
C ARG A 107 6.13 9.52 -8.36
N ASP A 108 6.59 9.55 -7.11
CA ASP A 108 5.81 10.02 -5.97
C ASP A 108 4.46 9.32 -5.83
N ILE A 109 4.41 8.01 -6.13
CA ILE A 109 3.21 7.19 -5.94
C ILE A 109 3.04 6.99 -4.43
N PRO A 110 2.03 7.59 -3.78
CA PRO A 110 1.80 7.39 -2.36
C PRO A 110 1.52 5.91 -2.08
N MET A 111 2.07 5.38 -1.00
CA MET A 111 1.80 4.00 -0.60
C MET A 111 1.66 3.84 0.90
N TYR A 112 0.79 2.94 1.29
CA TYR A 112 0.62 2.46 2.66
C TYR A 112 0.72 0.95 2.66
N SER A 113 1.54 0.41 3.56
CA SER A 113 1.72 -1.04 3.69
C SER A 113 1.78 -1.44 5.16
N THR A 114 1.74 -2.73 5.44
CA THR A 114 1.79 -3.28 6.79
C THR A 114 3.06 -4.08 6.98
N CYS A 115 3.88 -3.67 7.96
CA CYS A 115 5.07 -4.41 8.36
C CYS A 115 4.66 -5.79 8.89
N GLU A 116 5.13 -6.86 8.24
CA GLU A 116 4.77 -8.24 8.61
C GLU A 116 5.22 -8.65 10.01
N HIS A 117 6.28 -8.01 10.55
CA HIS A 117 6.84 -8.34 11.85
C HIS A 117 5.98 -7.87 13.03
N HIS A 118 5.22 -6.79 12.85
CA HIS A 118 4.51 -6.14 13.96
C HIS A 118 3.05 -5.82 13.63
N LEU A 119 2.58 -6.04 12.40
CA LEU A 119 1.28 -5.61 11.85
C LEU A 119 0.99 -4.11 12.06
N VAL A 120 2.04 -3.30 12.09
CA VAL A 120 1.99 -1.83 12.17
C VAL A 120 2.35 -1.26 10.80
N SER A 121 1.70 -0.18 10.41
CA SER A 121 1.87 0.42 9.08
C SER A 121 3.27 0.99 8.87
N PHE A 122 3.71 0.98 7.62
CA PHE A 122 4.72 1.87 7.09
C PHE A 122 4.16 2.56 5.83
N HIS A 123 4.56 3.77 5.60
CA HIS A 123 4.01 4.59 4.53
C HIS A 123 5.08 5.48 3.92
N GLY A 124 4.85 5.87 2.68
CA GLY A 124 5.78 6.72 1.96
C GLY A 124 5.44 6.81 0.49
N VAL A 125 6.46 6.86 -0.36
CA VAL A 125 6.31 6.98 -1.80
C VAL A 125 7.09 5.91 -2.54
N ALA A 126 6.54 5.47 -3.66
CA ALA A 126 7.21 4.59 -4.61
C ALA A 126 7.43 5.31 -5.95
N HIS A 127 8.55 5.02 -6.57
CA HIS A 127 8.91 5.46 -7.91
C HIS A 127 9.12 4.23 -8.77
N VAL A 128 8.41 4.15 -9.90
CA VAL A 128 8.47 3.00 -10.80
C VAL A 128 8.81 3.46 -12.20
N GLY A 129 9.94 2.99 -12.72
CA GLY A 129 10.39 3.29 -14.06
C GLY A 129 10.73 2.04 -14.86
N TYR A 130 10.57 2.11 -16.17
CA TYR A 130 10.98 1.06 -17.09
C TYR A 130 11.38 1.64 -18.45
N ILE A 131 12.26 0.98 -19.15
CA ILE A 131 12.61 1.27 -20.55
C ILE A 131 11.87 0.25 -21.41
N PRO A 132 10.94 0.67 -22.28
CA PRO A 132 10.16 -0.24 -23.10
C PRO A 132 11.02 -1.26 -23.87
N GLY A 133 10.43 -2.40 -24.19
CA GLY A 133 11.06 -3.42 -25.03
C GLY A 133 11.23 -2.95 -26.49
N PRO A 134 11.78 -3.82 -27.37
CA PRO A 134 12.13 -3.45 -28.75
C PRO A 134 10.96 -2.88 -29.58
N HIS A 135 9.74 -3.27 -29.25
CA HIS A 135 8.53 -2.79 -29.96
C HIS A 135 8.01 -1.44 -29.46
N GLY A 136 8.64 -0.85 -28.43
CA GLY A 136 8.25 0.46 -27.89
C GLY A 136 6.87 0.48 -27.24
N ARG A 137 6.42 -0.65 -26.69
CA ARG A 137 5.11 -0.78 -26.03
C ARG A 137 5.15 -0.19 -24.63
N VAL A 138 4.16 0.66 -24.33
CA VAL A 138 4.01 1.29 -23.02
C VAL A 138 2.73 0.82 -22.31
N THR A 139 2.71 0.88 -20.99
CA THR A 139 1.51 0.59 -20.19
C THR A 139 0.86 1.88 -19.71
N GLY A 140 -0.44 1.81 -19.36
CA GLY A 140 -1.13 2.95 -18.74
C GLY A 140 -0.46 3.31 -17.39
N LEU A 141 -0.19 4.60 -17.16
CA LEU A 141 0.51 5.07 -15.97
C LEU A 141 -0.19 4.68 -14.66
N SER A 142 -1.53 4.70 -14.66
CA SER A 142 -2.35 4.23 -13.53
C SER A 142 -2.15 2.75 -13.17
N LYS A 143 -1.73 1.93 -14.14
CA LYS A 143 -1.45 0.51 -13.92
C LYS A 143 -0.22 0.30 -13.04
N LEU A 144 0.78 1.18 -13.16
CA LEU A 144 1.96 1.14 -12.30
C LEU A 144 1.61 1.50 -10.85
N ALA A 145 0.78 2.53 -10.65
CA ALA A 145 0.29 2.88 -9.31
C ALA A 145 -0.54 1.74 -8.69
N ARG A 146 -1.44 1.14 -9.45
CA ARG A 146 -2.23 -0.03 -9.00
C ARG A 146 -1.36 -1.24 -8.66
N LEU A 147 -0.26 -1.44 -9.38
CA LEU A 147 0.69 -2.52 -9.06
C LEU A 147 1.39 -2.27 -7.72
N VAL A 148 1.78 -1.03 -7.44
CA VAL A 148 2.32 -0.64 -6.13
C VAL A 148 1.32 -0.94 -5.03
N ASP A 149 0.08 -0.48 -5.16
CA ASP A 149 -0.99 -0.71 -4.19
C ASP A 149 -1.25 -2.19 -3.95
N LEU A 150 -1.32 -2.98 -5.02
CA LEU A 150 -1.57 -4.42 -4.92
C LEU A 150 -0.52 -5.14 -4.07
N TYR A 151 0.75 -4.83 -4.26
CA TYR A 151 1.81 -5.44 -3.47
C TYR A 151 1.94 -4.80 -2.08
N ALA A 152 1.62 -3.52 -1.92
CA ALA A 152 1.60 -2.83 -0.64
C ALA A 152 0.47 -3.34 0.28
N LYS A 153 -0.70 -3.67 -0.29
CA LYS A 153 -1.85 -4.22 0.46
C LYS A 153 -1.67 -5.70 0.86
N ARG A 154 -0.53 -6.00 1.45
CA ARG A 154 -0.12 -7.32 1.97
C ARG A 154 0.72 -7.13 3.23
N PRO A 155 0.87 -8.15 4.12
CA PRO A 155 1.96 -8.12 5.09
C PRO A 155 3.31 -8.13 4.36
N GLN A 156 4.15 -7.11 4.59
CA GLN A 156 5.37 -6.87 3.80
C GLN A 156 6.60 -6.56 4.63
N VAL A 157 7.76 -6.79 4.01
CA VAL A 157 8.99 -6.06 4.27
C VAL A 157 9.29 -5.21 3.04
N GLN A 158 9.84 -4.02 3.24
CA GLN A 158 10.02 -3.02 2.17
C GLN A 158 10.91 -3.54 1.04
N GLU A 159 11.93 -4.31 1.35
CA GLU A 159 12.87 -4.90 0.37
C GLU A 159 12.17 -5.89 -0.57
N ARG A 160 11.28 -6.72 0.00
CA ARG A 160 10.48 -7.66 -0.77
C ARG A 160 9.44 -6.94 -1.62
N LEU A 161 8.75 -5.95 -1.07
CA LEU A 161 7.80 -5.11 -1.79
C LEU A 161 8.45 -4.48 -3.03
N THR A 162 9.60 -3.84 -2.85
CA THR A 162 10.38 -3.21 -3.92
C THR A 162 10.75 -4.20 -5.03
N SER A 163 11.24 -5.38 -4.64
CA SER A 163 11.63 -6.42 -5.57
C SER A 163 10.45 -7.01 -6.33
N GLN A 164 9.32 -7.28 -5.64
CA GLN A 164 8.12 -7.85 -6.25
C GLN A 164 7.52 -6.93 -7.32
N ILE A 165 7.51 -5.61 -7.08
CA ILE A 165 7.06 -4.64 -8.07
C ILE A 165 7.96 -4.67 -9.32
N ALA A 166 9.29 -4.64 -9.12
CA ALA A 166 10.24 -4.69 -10.23
C ALA A 166 10.11 -5.98 -11.05
N ASP A 167 10.01 -7.13 -10.38
CA ASP A 167 9.88 -8.42 -11.03
C ASP A 167 8.56 -8.56 -11.80
N ALA A 168 7.46 -7.99 -11.29
CA ALA A 168 6.18 -7.97 -11.98
C ALA A 168 6.23 -7.12 -13.26
N VAL A 169 6.86 -5.94 -13.19
CA VAL A 169 7.07 -5.08 -14.39
C VAL A 169 7.88 -5.84 -15.45
N MET A 170 9.00 -6.47 -15.07
CA MET A 170 9.81 -7.27 -15.98
C MET A 170 9.00 -8.40 -16.63
N ARG A 171 8.26 -9.16 -15.82
CA ARG A 171 7.51 -10.32 -16.30
C ARG A 171 6.38 -9.94 -17.26
N LYS A 172 5.67 -8.83 -16.99
CA LYS A 172 4.45 -8.49 -17.73
C LYS A 172 4.66 -7.57 -18.91
N LEU A 173 5.62 -6.66 -18.84
CA LEU A 173 5.85 -5.68 -19.92
C LEU A 173 7.03 -6.07 -20.80
N ASP A 174 7.84 -7.04 -20.40
CA ASP A 174 9.07 -7.46 -21.08
C ASP A 174 9.93 -6.25 -21.53
N PRO A 175 10.20 -5.31 -20.59
CA PRO A 175 10.98 -4.11 -20.89
C PRO A 175 12.47 -4.45 -20.99
N ARG A 176 13.27 -3.57 -21.59
CA ARG A 176 14.72 -3.69 -21.57
C ARG A 176 15.30 -3.60 -20.16
N GLY A 177 14.63 -2.90 -19.27
CA GLY A 177 15.01 -2.80 -17.86
C GLY A 177 13.98 -2.04 -17.04
N THR A 178 14.02 -2.23 -15.73
CA THR A 178 13.15 -1.52 -14.78
C THR A 178 13.93 -1.08 -13.54
N ILE A 179 13.44 -0.02 -12.92
CA ILE A 179 13.88 0.50 -11.63
C ILE A 179 12.68 0.79 -10.75
N VAL A 180 12.75 0.34 -9.50
CA VAL A 180 11.79 0.70 -8.46
C VAL A 180 12.57 1.24 -7.27
N VAL A 181 12.16 2.39 -6.76
CA VAL A 181 12.70 2.98 -5.53
C VAL A 181 11.53 3.26 -4.59
N ILE A 182 11.66 2.88 -3.33
CA ILE A 182 10.65 3.14 -2.29
C ILE A 182 11.34 3.88 -1.14
N GLU A 183 10.74 4.98 -0.70
CA GLU A 183 11.13 5.73 0.49
C GLU A 183 9.96 5.71 1.47
N ALA A 184 10.16 5.19 2.67
CA ALA A 184 9.08 5.04 3.64
C ALA A 184 9.53 5.23 5.09
N GLU A 185 8.63 5.79 5.92
CA GLU A 185 8.73 5.79 7.37
C GLU A 185 8.00 4.58 7.95
N HIS A 186 8.65 3.91 8.89
CA HIS A 186 8.11 2.71 9.54
C HIS A 186 7.61 3.05 10.94
N LEU A 187 6.29 3.00 11.15
CA LEU A 187 5.71 3.28 12.46
C LEU A 187 6.13 2.25 13.52
N CYS A 188 6.47 1.04 13.12
CA CYS A 188 7.04 0.05 14.04
C CYS A 188 8.41 0.45 14.63
N MET A 189 9.12 1.40 14.00
CA MET A 189 10.35 2.01 14.50
C MET A 189 10.10 3.39 15.11
N ALA A 190 9.13 4.16 14.59
CA ALA A 190 8.88 5.53 15.02
C ALA A 190 8.14 5.61 16.35
N MET A 191 6.99 4.91 16.48
CA MET A 191 6.08 5.08 17.63
C MET A 191 6.42 4.21 18.84
N ARG A 192 7.17 3.13 18.67
CA ARG A 192 7.53 2.15 19.72
C ARG A 192 8.92 1.55 19.46
N GLY A 193 9.39 0.68 20.35
CA GLY A 193 10.70 0.04 20.26
C GLY A 193 11.84 1.05 20.29
N ILE A 194 12.57 1.20 19.23
CA ILE A 194 13.72 2.11 19.10
C ILE A 194 13.34 3.60 19.12
N ARG A 195 12.09 3.95 18.82
CA ARG A 195 11.52 5.32 18.85
C ARG A 195 12.35 6.34 18.06
N LYS A 196 12.42 6.15 16.75
CA LYS A 196 13.11 7.04 15.81
C LYS A 196 12.12 7.64 14.81
N PRO A 197 11.26 8.58 15.24
CA PRO A 197 10.36 9.26 14.29
C PRO A 197 11.17 10.05 13.27
N GLY A 198 10.67 10.12 12.02
CA GLY A 198 11.33 10.80 10.91
C GLY A 198 12.49 10.01 10.27
N ALA A 199 12.86 8.84 10.80
CA ALA A 199 13.82 7.97 10.14
C ALA A 199 13.15 7.33 8.91
N SER A 200 13.68 7.61 7.72
CA SER A 200 13.20 7.03 6.45
C SER A 200 14.11 5.90 5.99
N THR A 201 13.51 4.87 5.44
CA THR A 201 14.21 3.75 4.79
C THR A 201 14.04 3.88 3.28
N THR A 202 15.14 3.85 2.54
CA THR A 202 15.13 3.81 1.08
C THR A 202 15.55 2.42 0.61
N THR A 203 14.74 1.80 -0.25
CA THR A 203 15.06 0.55 -0.93
C THR A 203 14.98 0.71 -2.43
N SER A 204 15.83 -0.01 -3.17
CA SER A 204 15.82 0.03 -4.62
C SER A 204 15.93 -1.36 -5.22
N ALA A 205 15.28 -1.58 -6.37
CA ALA A 205 15.40 -2.77 -7.18
C ALA A 205 15.58 -2.38 -8.64
N VAL A 206 16.64 -2.87 -9.28
CA VAL A 206 16.93 -2.65 -10.70
C VAL A 206 17.03 -3.98 -11.42
N ARG A 207 16.56 -4.04 -12.68
CA ARG A 207 16.61 -5.24 -13.52
C ARG A 207 16.99 -4.86 -14.96
N GLY A 208 17.49 -5.83 -15.70
CA GLY A 208 17.81 -5.69 -17.11
C GLY A 208 18.87 -4.63 -17.40
N LEU A 209 18.63 -3.79 -18.39
CA LEU A 209 19.57 -2.74 -18.82
C LEU A 209 19.94 -1.78 -17.68
N LEU A 210 18.99 -1.38 -16.85
CA LEU A 210 19.24 -0.49 -15.71
C LEU A 210 20.13 -1.13 -14.63
N GLN A 211 20.20 -2.47 -14.57
CA GLN A 211 21.14 -3.18 -13.71
C GLN A 211 22.54 -3.24 -14.33
N SER A 212 22.65 -3.50 -15.62
CA SER A 212 23.94 -3.71 -16.30
C SER A 212 24.60 -2.41 -16.76
N ASN A 213 23.84 -1.34 -17.04
CA ASN A 213 24.34 -0.05 -17.52
C ASN A 213 24.32 1.00 -16.41
N ALA A 214 25.50 1.38 -15.92
CA ALA A 214 25.63 2.34 -14.82
C ALA A 214 25.17 3.77 -15.21
N ALA A 215 25.35 4.19 -16.47
CA ALA A 215 24.94 5.52 -16.92
C ALA A 215 23.42 5.65 -16.98
N SER A 216 22.71 4.68 -17.57
CA SER A 216 21.25 4.67 -17.61
C SER A 216 20.64 4.58 -16.20
N ARG A 217 21.27 3.80 -15.32
CA ARG A 217 20.84 3.73 -13.91
C ARG A 217 21.04 5.07 -13.20
N ALA A 218 22.16 5.76 -13.41
CA ALA A 218 22.44 7.06 -12.81
C ALA A 218 21.46 8.11 -13.28
N GLU A 219 21.11 8.14 -14.57
CA GLU A 219 20.10 9.02 -15.15
C GLU A 219 18.71 8.77 -14.50
N ALA A 220 18.29 7.51 -14.40
CA ALA A 220 17.01 7.17 -13.77
C ALA A 220 16.96 7.58 -12.30
N LEU A 221 18.03 7.35 -11.54
CA LEU A 221 18.12 7.77 -10.13
C LEU A 221 18.13 9.30 -9.99
N ASP A 222 18.83 10.02 -10.88
CA ASP A 222 18.83 11.48 -10.89
C ASP A 222 17.41 12.03 -11.13
N LEU A 223 16.67 11.46 -12.09
CA LEU A 223 15.27 11.83 -12.33
C LEU A 223 14.35 11.51 -11.15
N ILE A 224 14.60 10.44 -10.41
CA ILE A 224 13.82 10.07 -9.21
C ILE A 224 14.11 11.04 -8.07
N LEU A 225 15.39 11.35 -7.81
CA LEU A 225 15.83 12.08 -6.63
C LEU A 225 15.76 13.61 -6.79
N ARG A 226 15.58 14.13 -8.00
CA ARG A 226 15.35 15.57 -8.22
C ARG A 226 14.03 16.00 -7.60
N LYS A 227 14.13 16.79 -6.55
CA LYS A 227 13.02 17.51 -5.93
C LYS A 227 12.70 18.76 -6.69
#